data_c6b1f3574c072d22d45466e0897ff811
#
_entry.id   c6b1f3574c072d22d45466e0897ff811
#
_cell.length_a   1.000
_cell.length_b   1.000
_cell.length_c   1.000
_cell.angle_alpha   90.00
_cell.angle_beta   90.00
_cell.angle_gamma   90.00
#
_symmetry.space_group_name_H-M   'P 1'
#
loop_
_entity.id
_entity.type
_entity.pdbx_description
1 polymer ?
#
loop_
_entity_poly.entity_id
_entity_poly.type
_entity_poly.pdbx_seq_one_letter_code
_entity_poly.pdbx_strand_id
1 'polypeptide(L)'
;MPRKASISPKWNVPEIFRQRLGDVAGRQRAMVSDGHLLLILHELPTEDSAERNLRLFWRAPDGSWQSDCLGSGITALQTHLTEYSMAVDQLDKLEGQASGSEDYFRIRHAISPLRRASHNLHLALQEGREAVPDDRELISCRNQAGSIERAADLVYEDADHGLQFAIARQAEHQAVATRRLNILAALFLPMATIAAVFGMNLSHEFEQVLAPWPFLFVLLSGMAMGLLVKTFLVPQSPRVRKDRYAVRPPAK
;
A
#
# COMPACT_ATOMS: atom_id res chain seq x y z
N MET A 1 -20.96 -19.61 -7.08
CA MET A 1 -20.59 -20.21 -8.38
C MET A 1 -20.32 -19.09 -9.36
N PRO A 2 -19.18 -19.05 -10.06
CA PRO A 2 -18.90 -18.03 -11.04
C PRO A 2 -19.99 -18.03 -12.11
N ARG A 3 -20.44 -16.85 -12.48
CA ARG A 3 -21.39 -16.69 -13.57
C ARG A 3 -20.69 -17.17 -14.85
N LYS A 4 -21.23 -18.22 -15.48
CA LYS A 4 -20.68 -18.73 -16.73
C LYS A 4 -20.68 -17.61 -17.77
N ALA A 5 -19.55 -17.34 -18.39
CA ALA A 5 -19.45 -16.33 -19.43
C ALA A 5 -20.33 -16.76 -20.61
N SER A 6 -21.45 -16.06 -20.83
CA SER A 6 -22.34 -16.34 -21.95
C SER A 6 -22.80 -15.04 -22.59
N ILE A 7 -22.61 -14.95 -23.91
CA ILE A 7 -23.14 -13.84 -24.71
C ILE A 7 -24.65 -14.04 -24.85
N SER A 8 -25.43 -12.97 -24.63
CA SER A 8 -26.88 -13.02 -24.77
C SER A 8 -27.30 -13.64 -26.14
N PRO A 9 -28.20 -14.62 -26.12
CA PRO A 9 -28.75 -15.19 -27.38
C PRO A 9 -29.43 -14.15 -28.29
N LYS A 10 -29.87 -13.02 -27.70
CA LYS A 10 -30.52 -11.92 -28.42
C LYS A 10 -29.56 -11.05 -29.23
N TRP A 11 -28.26 -11.14 -28.95
CA TRP A 11 -27.25 -10.34 -29.63
C TRP A 11 -26.86 -11.01 -30.96
N ASN A 12 -26.96 -10.28 -32.04
CA ASN A 12 -26.53 -10.72 -33.37
C ASN A 12 -25.01 -10.51 -33.53
N VAL A 13 -24.23 -11.27 -32.74
CA VAL A 13 -22.76 -11.20 -32.75
C VAL A 13 -22.18 -12.26 -33.69
N PRO A 14 -20.99 -12.02 -34.28
CA PRO A 14 -20.27 -13.04 -35.02
C PRO A 14 -20.05 -14.32 -34.20
N GLU A 15 -20.24 -15.48 -34.82
CA GLU A 15 -20.12 -16.78 -34.15
C GLU A 15 -18.72 -16.99 -33.53
N ILE A 16 -17.69 -16.39 -34.12
CA ILE A 16 -16.32 -16.44 -33.61
C ILE A 16 -16.20 -15.86 -32.18
N PHE A 17 -17.07 -14.90 -31.79
CA PHE A 17 -17.06 -14.36 -30.42
C PHE A 17 -17.55 -15.40 -29.42
N ARG A 18 -18.59 -16.18 -29.77
CA ARG A 18 -19.11 -17.28 -28.94
C ARG A 18 -18.09 -18.37 -28.75
N GLN A 19 -17.38 -18.73 -29.83
CA GLN A 19 -16.33 -19.76 -29.80
C GLN A 19 -15.11 -19.36 -28.97
N ARG A 20 -14.72 -18.07 -29.00
CA ARG A 20 -13.52 -17.55 -28.32
C ARG A 20 -13.78 -17.05 -26.90
N LEU A 21 -15.02 -16.91 -26.47
CA LEU A 21 -15.34 -16.36 -25.15
C LEU A 21 -14.80 -17.26 -24.03
N GLY A 22 -14.89 -18.60 -24.19
CA GLY A 22 -14.54 -19.56 -23.17
C GLY A 22 -15.56 -19.65 -22.03
N ASP A 23 -15.43 -20.66 -21.19
CA ASP A 23 -16.35 -20.92 -20.08
C ASP A 23 -16.00 -20.13 -18.80
N VAL A 24 -14.78 -19.61 -18.71
CA VAL A 24 -14.23 -18.95 -17.51
C VAL A 24 -13.89 -17.49 -17.83
N ALA A 25 -14.09 -16.63 -16.84
CA ALA A 25 -13.66 -15.25 -16.88
C ALA A 25 -12.13 -15.20 -17.10
N GLY A 26 -11.70 -15.01 -18.34
CA GLY A 26 -10.31 -14.78 -18.68
C GLY A 26 -9.85 -13.35 -18.33
N ARG A 27 -8.76 -12.90 -18.97
CA ARG A 27 -8.32 -11.49 -18.87
C ARG A 27 -9.34 -10.57 -19.54
N GLN A 28 -9.49 -9.34 -19.03
CA GLN A 28 -10.20 -8.26 -19.72
C GLN A 28 -9.55 -8.04 -21.10
N ARG A 29 -10.38 -7.94 -22.14
CA ARG A 29 -9.91 -7.85 -23.54
C ARG A 29 -11.00 -7.32 -24.45
N ALA A 30 -10.61 -6.82 -25.60
CA ALA A 30 -11.51 -6.57 -26.73
C ALA A 30 -11.47 -7.75 -27.71
N MET A 31 -12.60 -8.02 -28.35
CA MET A 31 -12.72 -8.93 -29.49
C MET A 31 -13.33 -8.18 -30.65
N VAL A 32 -12.71 -8.29 -31.83
CA VAL A 32 -13.14 -7.56 -33.03
C VAL A 32 -13.32 -8.54 -34.18
N SER A 33 -14.44 -8.43 -34.90
CA SER A 33 -14.71 -9.14 -36.14
C SER A 33 -15.82 -8.44 -36.91
N ASP A 34 -15.66 -8.32 -38.22
CA ASP A 34 -16.70 -7.83 -39.15
C ASP A 34 -17.33 -6.49 -38.73
N GLY A 35 -16.53 -5.57 -38.21
CA GLY A 35 -17.01 -4.27 -37.72
C GLY A 35 -17.70 -4.32 -36.34
N HIS A 36 -17.83 -5.50 -35.74
CA HIS A 36 -18.31 -5.65 -34.37
C HIS A 36 -17.17 -5.54 -33.36
N LEU A 37 -17.44 -4.93 -32.21
CA LEU A 37 -16.53 -4.88 -31.07
C LEU A 37 -17.23 -5.46 -29.84
N LEU A 38 -16.62 -6.44 -29.19
CA LEU A 38 -17.07 -6.98 -27.91
C LEU A 38 -16.00 -6.74 -26.85
N LEU A 39 -16.33 -5.92 -25.85
CA LEU A 39 -15.52 -5.71 -24.66
C LEU A 39 -15.93 -6.71 -23.59
N ILE A 40 -14.95 -7.47 -23.09
CA ILE A 40 -15.08 -8.40 -21.98
C ILE A 40 -14.38 -7.79 -20.80
N LEU A 41 -15.13 -7.22 -19.87
CA LEU A 41 -14.62 -6.49 -18.71
C LEU A 41 -14.97 -7.23 -17.43
N HIS A 42 -14.30 -6.91 -16.33
CA HIS A 42 -14.58 -7.48 -15.02
C HIS A 42 -15.42 -6.51 -14.19
N GLU A 43 -16.32 -7.04 -13.39
CA GLU A 43 -16.92 -6.26 -12.30
C GLU A 43 -15.83 -5.74 -11.36
N LEU A 44 -16.20 -4.72 -10.60
CA LEU A 44 -15.33 -4.15 -9.59
C LEU A 44 -14.84 -5.27 -8.64
N PRO A 45 -13.51 -5.45 -8.43
CA PRO A 45 -13.01 -6.47 -7.53
C PRO A 45 -13.43 -6.15 -6.09
N THR A 46 -13.96 -7.15 -5.40
CA THR A 46 -14.24 -7.09 -3.96
C THR A 46 -13.17 -7.87 -3.20
N GLU A 47 -12.87 -7.46 -1.96
CA GLU A 47 -11.79 -8.05 -1.15
C GLU A 47 -11.91 -9.56 -0.97
N ASP A 48 -13.15 -10.09 -0.91
CA ASP A 48 -13.44 -11.49 -0.61
C ASP A 48 -13.68 -12.39 -1.82
N SER A 49 -13.76 -11.84 -3.03
CA SER A 49 -14.08 -12.66 -4.20
C SER A 49 -12.85 -13.14 -4.95
N ALA A 50 -12.51 -14.42 -4.74
CA ALA A 50 -11.58 -15.15 -5.62
C ALA A 50 -12.13 -15.28 -7.06
N GLU A 51 -13.43 -15.05 -7.25
CA GLU A 51 -14.15 -15.21 -8.52
C GLU A 51 -14.36 -13.86 -9.19
N ARG A 52 -14.01 -13.78 -10.47
CA ARG A 52 -14.18 -12.57 -11.28
C ARG A 52 -15.44 -12.70 -12.10
N ASN A 53 -16.44 -11.87 -11.80
CA ASN A 53 -17.63 -11.74 -12.64
C ASN A 53 -17.32 -10.92 -13.89
N LEU A 54 -17.91 -11.31 -15.00
CA LEU A 54 -17.77 -10.63 -16.29
C LEU A 54 -18.95 -9.70 -16.54
N ARG A 55 -18.63 -8.60 -17.23
CA ARG A 55 -19.59 -7.70 -17.88
C ARG A 55 -19.23 -7.61 -19.36
N LEU A 56 -20.24 -7.78 -20.20
CA LEU A 56 -20.09 -7.76 -21.65
C LEU A 56 -20.70 -6.47 -22.22
N PHE A 57 -19.92 -5.80 -23.07
CA PHE A 57 -20.38 -4.61 -23.79
C PHE A 57 -20.11 -4.85 -25.27
N TRP A 58 -21.17 -4.85 -26.06
CA TRP A 58 -21.11 -5.12 -27.47
C TRP A 58 -21.49 -3.89 -28.27
N ARG A 59 -20.64 -3.52 -29.23
CA ARG A 59 -20.90 -2.50 -30.24
C ARG A 59 -21.12 -3.17 -31.59
N ALA A 60 -22.25 -2.89 -32.20
CA ALA A 60 -22.56 -3.35 -33.54
C ALA A 60 -21.92 -2.45 -34.62
N PRO A 61 -21.84 -2.90 -35.89
CA PRO A 61 -21.23 -2.13 -36.97
C PRO A 61 -21.93 -0.79 -37.25
N ASP A 62 -23.22 -0.67 -36.93
CA ASP A 62 -24.01 0.57 -37.03
C ASP A 62 -23.69 1.59 -35.92
N GLY A 63 -22.80 1.26 -35.00
CA GLY A 63 -22.43 2.12 -33.88
C GLY A 63 -23.30 1.94 -32.64
N SER A 64 -24.33 1.10 -32.67
CA SER A 64 -25.18 0.86 -31.49
C SER A 64 -24.49 0.03 -30.45
N TRP A 65 -24.66 0.39 -29.15
CA TRP A 65 -24.10 -0.31 -28.01
C TRP A 65 -25.16 -1.09 -27.23
N GLN A 66 -24.79 -2.27 -26.78
CA GLN A 66 -25.60 -3.11 -25.89
C GLN A 66 -24.74 -3.67 -24.74
N SER A 67 -25.36 -3.93 -23.61
CA SER A 67 -24.72 -4.50 -22.43
C SER A 67 -25.58 -5.62 -21.86
N ASP A 68 -24.97 -6.59 -21.21
CA ASP A 68 -25.65 -7.64 -20.45
C ASP A 68 -26.06 -7.20 -19.03
N CYS A 69 -25.63 -6.01 -18.63
CA CYS A 69 -25.86 -5.41 -17.31
C CYS A 69 -25.87 -3.87 -17.43
N LEU A 70 -26.17 -3.17 -16.35
CA LEU A 70 -26.06 -1.70 -16.24
C LEU A 70 -26.88 -0.88 -17.27
N GLY A 71 -27.90 -1.48 -17.90
CA GLY A 71 -28.74 -0.80 -18.87
C GLY A 71 -28.29 -1.00 -20.32
N SER A 72 -28.62 -0.05 -21.19
CA SER A 72 -28.36 -0.12 -22.64
C SER A 72 -27.53 1.07 -23.12
N GLY A 73 -26.92 0.89 -24.27
CA GLY A 73 -26.11 1.94 -24.91
C GLY A 73 -24.75 2.10 -24.26
N ILE A 74 -24.02 3.13 -24.69
CA ILE A 74 -22.70 3.48 -24.19
C ILE A 74 -22.72 3.93 -22.70
N THR A 75 -23.87 4.41 -22.23
CA THR A 75 -24.06 4.83 -20.84
C THR A 75 -23.82 3.69 -19.85
N ALA A 76 -24.07 2.43 -20.25
CA ALA A 76 -23.76 1.26 -19.44
C ALA A 76 -22.24 1.13 -19.23
N LEU A 77 -21.42 1.37 -20.26
CA LEU A 77 -19.96 1.39 -20.15
C LEU A 77 -19.46 2.58 -19.30
N GLN A 78 -20.07 3.75 -19.46
CA GLN A 78 -19.75 4.93 -18.64
C GLN A 78 -20.08 4.69 -17.16
N THR A 79 -21.20 4.03 -16.85
CA THR A 79 -21.57 3.64 -15.50
C THR A 79 -20.53 2.68 -14.90
N HIS A 80 -20.11 1.69 -15.69
CA HIS A 80 -19.04 0.76 -15.28
C HIS A 80 -17.74 1.48 -14.92
N LEU A 81 -17.31 2.45 -15.73
CA LEU A 81 -16.12 3.26 -15.45
C LEU A 81 -16.30 4.14 -14.22
N THR A 82 -17.49 4.68 -14.01
CA THR A 82 -17.82 5.47 -12.83
C THR A 82 -17.72 4.66 -11.54
N GLU A 83 -18.17 3.39 -11.54
CA GLU A 83 -18.00 2.49 -10.39
C GLU A 83 -16.51 2.31 -10.02
N TYR A 84 -15.64 2.12 -11.01
CA TYR A 84 -14.20 2.03 -10.79
C TYR A 84 -13.61 3.34 -10.27
N SER A 85 -13.99 4.48 -10.85
CA SER A 85 -13.54 5.80 -10.39
C SER A 85 -13.94 6.03 -8.93
N MET A 86 -15.20 5.78 -8.58
CA MET A 86 -15.70 5.96 -7.22
C MET A 86 -14.96 5.08 -6.20
N ALA A 87 -14.61 3.85 -6.57
CA ALA A 87 -13.87 2.96 -5.69
C ALA A 87 -12.43 3.46 -5.45
N VAL A 88 -11.75 3.96 -6.48
CA VAL A 88 -10.42 4.57 -6.33
C VAL A 88 -10.50 5.83 -5.48
N ASP A 89 -11.45 6.74 -5.75
CA ASP A 89 -11.66 7.98 -4.99
C ASP A 89 -11.97 7.72 -3.51
N GLN A 90 -12.64 6.61 -3.21
CA GLN A 90 -12.90 6.20 -1.82
C GLN A 90 -11.61 5.79 -1.11
N LEU A 91 -10.74 5.02 -1.77
CA LEU A 91 -9.46 4.61 -1.20
C LEU A 91 -8.48 5.77 -1.08
N ASP A 92 -8.49 6.72 -2.02
CA ASP A 92 -7.73 7.97 -1.94
C ASP A 92 -8.12 8.80 -0.71
N LYS A 93 -9.42 8.95 -0.46
CA LYS A 93 -9.90 9.65 0.75
C LYS A 93 -9.49 8.93 2.05
N LEU A 94 -9.50 7.60 2.07
CA LEU A 94 -9.05 6.82 3.22
C LEU A 94 -7.54 6.97 3.43
N GLU A 95 -6.75 7.04 2.34
CA GLU A 95 -5.32 7.28 2.38
C GLU A 95 -5.01 8.64 3.04
N GLY A 96 -5.67 9.70 2.62
CA GLY A 96 -5.49 11.03 3.22
C GLY A 96 -5.90 11.12 4.71
N GLN A 97 -6.61 10.14 5.26
CA GLN A 97 -6.99 10.04 6.68
C GLN A 97 -6.13 9.04 7.46
N ALA A 98 -5.29 8.26 6.78
CA ALA A 98 -4.46 7.24 7.38
C ALA A 98 -3.43 7.84 8.34
N SER A 99 -3.25 7.22 9.49
CA SER A 99 -2.34 7.72 10.54
C SER A 99 -1.32 6.70 11.01
N GLY A 100 -1.54 5.42 10.75
CA GLY A 100 -0.72 4.32 11.23
C GLY A 100 -0.38 3.28 10.17
N SER A 101 0.59 2.42 10.47
CA SER A 101 1.01 1.36 9.55
C SER A 101 -0.11 0.41 9.18
N GLU A 102 -1.03 0.15 10.10
CA GLU A 102 -2.19 -0.72 9.86
C GLU A 102 -3.17 -0.13 8.83
N ASP A 103 -3.42 1.19 8.91
CA ASP A 103 -4.29 1.89 7.96
C ASP A 103 -3.71 1.83 6.54
N TYR A 104 -2.43 2.19 6.39
CA TYR A 104 -1.75 2.12 5.10
C TYR A 104 -1.67 0.69 4.54
N PHE A 105 -1.46 -0.31 5.41
CA PHE A 105 -1.45 -1.70 4.98
C PHE A 105 -2.81 -2.14 4.42
N ARG A 106 -3.91 -1.78 5.08
CA ARG A 106 -5.28 -2.09 4.62
C ARG A 106 -5.58 -1.43 3.28
N ILE A 107 -5.25 -0.14 3.14
CA ILE A 107 -5.46 0.59 1.89
C ILE A 107 -4.65 -0.04 0.76
N ARG A 108 -3.37 -0.31 0.99
CA ARG A 108 -2.49 -0.97 0.02
C ARG A 108 -3.01 -2.35 -0.40
N HIS A 109 -3.57 -3.11 0.54
CA HIS A 109 -4.17 -4.41 0.27
C HIS A 109 -5.43 -4.26 -0.59
N ALA A 110 -6.32 -3.32 -0.26
CA ALA A 110 -7.57 -3.07 -0.97
C ALA A 110 -7.34 -2.52 -2.39
N ILE A 111 -6.40 -1.58 -2.57
CA ILE A 111 -6.12 -0.99 -3.89
C ILE A 111 -5.42 -1.95 -4.86
N SER A 112 -4.65 -2.94 -4.38
CA SER A 112 -3.88 -3.85 -5.21
C SER A 112 -4.68 -4.61 -6.28
N PRO A 113 -5.84 -5.24 -5.97
CA PRO A 113 -6.68 -5.88 -6.98
C PRO A 113 -7.33 -4.85 -7.92
N LEU A 114 -7.73 -3.69 -7.41
CA LEU A 114 -8.35 -2.62 -8.18
C LEU A 114 -7.35 -2.03 -9.19
N ARG A 115 -6.13 -1.77 -8.79
CA ARG A 115 -5.02 -1.32 -9.65
C ARG A 115 -4.82 -2.26 -10.84
N ARG A 116 -4.73 -3.58 -10.58
CA ARG A 116 -4.58 -4.57 -11.65
C ARG A 116 -5.79 -4.63 -12.57
N ALA A 117 -7.00 -4.47 -12.01
CA ALA A 117 -8.22 -4.47 -12.79
C ALA A 117 -8.32 -3.22 -13.66
N SER A 118 -7.97 -2.04 -13.14
CA SER A 118 -7.96 -0.76 -13.86
C SER A 118 -6.95 -0.75 -15.02
N HIS A 119 -5.75 -1.31 -14.80
CA HIS A 119 -4.77 -1.48 -15.87
C HIS A 119 -5.31 -2.35 -17.02
N ASN A 120 -5.89 -3.52 -16.70
CA ASN A 120 -6.45 -4.40 -17.72
C ASN A 120 -7.69 -3.79 -18.41
N LEU A 121 -8.50 -3.01 -17.67
CA LEU A 121 -9.63 -2.24 -18.21
C LEU A 121 -9.14 -1.22 -19.24
N HIS A 122 -8.13 -0.43 -18.92
CA HIS A 122 -7.54 0.54 -19.83
C HIS A 122 -6.98 -0.13 -21.09
N LEU A 123 -6.24 -1.25 -20.94
CA LEU A 123 -5.73 -2.00 -22.10
C LEU A 123 -6.86 -2.52 -23.00
N ALA A 124 -7.92 -3.08 -22.44
CA ALA A 124 -9.06 -3.58 -23.21
C ALA A 124 -9.76 -2.45 -23.99
N LEU A 125 -9.92 -1.27 -23.38
CA LEU A 125 -10.50 -0.10 -24.05
C LEU A 125 -9.53 0.51 -25.09
N GLN A 126 -8.23 0.42 -24.87
CA GLN A 126 -7.24 0.82 -25.87
C GLN A 126 -7.29 -0.09 -27.11
N GLU A 127 -7.37 -1.41 -26.92
CA GLU A 127 -7.56 -2.38 -28.01
C GLU A 127 -8.87 -2.08 -28.79
N GLY A 128 -9.95 -1.79 -28.06
CA GLY A 128 -11.24 -1.41 -28.66
C GLY A 128 -11.14 -0.12 -29.48
N ARG A 129 -10.47 0.90 -28.96
CA ARG A 129 -10.27 2.17 -29.66
C ARG A 129 -9.45 2.01 -30.93
N GLU A 130 -8.41 1.18 -30.91
CA GLU A 130 -7.57 0.90 -32.10
C GLU A 130 -8.40 0.24 -33.21
N ALA A 131 -9.36 -0.60 -32.85
CA ALA A 131 -10.27 -1.24 -33.79
C ALA A 131 -11.36 -0.30 -34.34
N VAL A 132 -11.77 0.71 -33.57
CA VAL A 132 -12.82 1.68 -33.95
C VAL A 132 -12.33 3.10 -33.65
N PRO A 133 -11.40 3.64 -34.45
CA PRO A 133 -10.71 4.90 -34.16
C PRO A 133 -11.61 6.15 -34.19
N ASP A 134 -12.72 6.10 -34.92
CA ASP A 134 -13.61 7.25 -35.14
C ASP A 134 -14.73 7.37 -34.08
N ASP A 135 -14.84 6.42 -33.15
CA ASP A 135 -15.86 6.44 -32.12
C ASP A 135 -15.45 7.36 -30.96
N ARG A 136 -16.02 8.58 -30.93
CA ARG A 136 -15.70 9.61 -29.94
C ARG A 136 -16.05 9.20 -28.51
N GLU A 137 -17.14 8.44 -28.34
CA GLU A 137 -17.60 8.00 -27.02
C GLU A 137 -16.63 6.94 -26.46
N LEU A 138 -16.17 6.02 -27.30
CA LEU A 138 -15.17 5.03 -26.92
C LEU A 138 -13.82 5.68 -26.61
N ILE A 139 -13.42 6.72 -27.35
CA ILE A 139 -12.23 7.52 -27.04
C ILE A 139 -12.34 8.15 -25.65
N SER A 140 -13.50 8.72 -25.32
CA SER A 140 -13.75 9.30 -23.99
C SER A 140 -13.67 8.25 -22.90
N CYS A 141 -14.31 7.08 -23.08
CA CYS A 141 -14.26 5.97 -22.12
C CYS A 141 -12.82 5.47 -21.90
N ARG A 142 -12.04 5.32 -22.97
CA ARG A 142 -10.62 4.93 -22.88
C ARG A 142 -9.80 5.95 -22.09
N ASN A 143 -10.00 7.25 -22.33
CA ASN A 143 -9.31 8.32 -21.63
C ASN A 143 -9.67 8.32 -20.13
N GLN A 144 -10.93 8.09 -19.80
CA GLN A 144 -11.40 7.93 -18.43
C GLN A 144 -10.75 6.73 -17.76
N ALA A 145 -10.69 5.56 -18.43
CA ALA A 145 -10.02 4.37 -17.92
C ALA A 145 -8.53 4.62 -17.65
N GLY A 146 -7.83 5.33 -18.52
CA GLY A 146 -6.44 5.74 -18.30
C GLY A 146 -6.26 6.72 -17.13
N SER A 147 -7.28 7.53 -16.83
CA SER A 147 -7.27 8.38 -15.64
C SER A 147 -7.48 7.57 -14.35
N ILE A 148 -8.39 6.60 -14.38
CA ILE A 148 -8.65 5.67 -13.27
C ILE A 148 -7.39 4.85 -12.96
N GLU A 149 -6.72 4.32 -13.97
CA GLU A 149 -5.47 3.57 -13.82
C GLU A 149 -4.41 4.41 -13.10
N ARG A 150 -4.16 5.63 -13.60
CA ARG A 150 -3.18 6.55 -12.97
C ARG A 150 -3.54 6.90 -11.53
N ALA A 151 -4.83 7.14 -11.26
CA ALA A 151 -5.29 7.42 -9.89
C ALA A 151 -5.06 6.21 -8.96
N ALA A 152 -5.35 5.00 -9.45
CA ALA A 152 -5.12 3.77 -8.68
C ALA A 152 -3.61 3.52 -8.42
N ASP A 153 -2.75 3.85 -9.39
CA ASP A 153 -1.30 3.79 -9.22
C ASP A 153 -0.82 4.76 -8.14
N LEU A 154 -1.30 6.01 -8.16
CA LEU A 154 -0.94 7.03 -7.17
C LEU A 154 -1.36 6.61 -5.76
N VAL A 155 -2.61 6.18 -5.56
CA VAL A 155 -3.08 5.72 -4.24
C VAL A 155 -2.25 4.53 -3.73
N TYR A 156 -1.86 3.62 -4.63
CA TYR A 156 -0.99 2.51 -4.25
C TYR A 156 0.40 2.98 -3.81
N GLU A 157 1.01 3.90 -4.55
CA GLU A 157 2.33 4.44 -4.25
C GLU A 157 2.33 5.25 -2.95
N ASP A 158 1.32 6.10 -2.76
CA ASP A 158 1.18 6.92 -1.55
C ASP A 158 0.95 6.04 -0.32
N ALA A 159 0.09 5.01 -0.41
CA ALA A 159 -0.10 4.05 0.66
C ALA A 159 1.18 3.23 0.98
N ASP A 160 1.97 2.86 -0.03
CA ASP A 160 3.24 2.16 0.16
C ASP A 160 4.28 3.06 0.84
N HIS A 161 4.42 4.31 0.39
CA HIS A 161 5.30 5.30 1.01
C HIS A 161 4.87 5.62 2.45
N GLY A 162 3.57 5.81 2.69
CA GLY A 162 3.01 6.04 4.01
C GLY A 162 3.30 4.88 4.97
N LEU A 163 3.14 3.65 4.49
CA LEU A 163 3.47 2.44 5.25
C LEU A 163 4.96 2.38 5.63
N GLN A 164 5.84 2.61 4.65
CA GLN A 164 7.29 2.63 4.89
C GLN A 164 7.69 3.71 5.90
N PHE A 165 7.11 4.91 5.78
CA PHE A 165 7.35 6.00 6.71
C PHE A 165 6.87 5.66 8.13
N ALA A 166 5.67 5.08 8.28
CA ALA A 166 5.13 4.68 9.57
C ALA A 166 6.00 3.61 10.26
N ILE A 167 6.47 2.63 9.50
CA ILE A 167 7.40 1.59 10.00
C ILE A 167 8.74 2.21 10.43
N ALA A 168 9.32 3.10 9.62
CA ALA A 168 10.58 3.77 9.94
C ALA A 168 10.45 4.61 11.21
N ARG A 169 9.34 5.35 11.38
CA ARG A 169 9.05 6.13 12.58
C ARG A 169 8.92 5.25 13.82
N GLN A 170 8.24 4.12 13.70
CA GLN A 170 8.13 3.16 14.82
C GLN A 170 9.49 2.58 15.21
N ALA A 171 10.32 2.24 14.23
CA ALA A 171 11.69 1.77 14.48
C ALA A 171 12.54 2.83 15.19
N GLU A 172 12.42 4.11 14.82
CA GLU A 172 13.09 5.22 15.50
C GLU A 172 12.67 5.32 16.96
N HIS A 173 11.36 5.25 17.26
CA HIS A 173 10.87 5.24 18.63
C HIS A 173 11.41 4.06 19.45
N GLN A 174 11.46 2.86 18.87
CA GLN A 174 12.04 1.70 19.52
C GLN A 174 13.55 1.85 19.77
N ALA A 175 14.28 2.41 18.80
CA ALA A 175 15.71 2.67 18.94
C ALA A 175 16.00 3.64 20.09
N VAL A 176 15.21 4.70 20.26
CA VAL A 176 15.32 5.65 21.37
C VAL A 176 15.05 4.97 22.72
N ALA A 177 14.01 4.13 22.81
CA ALA A 177 13.70 3.38 24.03
C ALA A 177 14.81 2.41 24.39
N THR A 178 15.29 1.63 23.43
CA THR A 178 16.40 0.68 23.60
C THR A 178 17.67 1.40 24.05
N ARG A 179 17.98 2.56 23.46
CA ARG A 179 19.13 3.37 23.86
C ARG A 179 19.04 3.80 25.33
N ARG A 180 17.85 4.21 25.80
CA ARG A 180 17.64 4.57 27.22
C ARG A 180 17.89 3.39 28.14
N LEU A 181 17.36 2.21 27.79
CA LEU A 181 17.59 0.98 28.54
C LEU A 181 19.08 0.59 28.58
N ASN A 182 19.77 0.69 27.44
CA ASN A 182 21.20 0.39 27.38
C ASN A 182 22.04 1.33 28.25
N ILE A 183 21.68 2.63 28.30
CA ILE A 183 22.35 3.60 29.20
C ILE A 183 22.13 3.22 30.66
N LEU A 184 20.90 2.87 31.04
CA LEU A 184 20.59 2.42 32.40
C LEU A 184 21.37 1.16 32.73
N ALA A 185 21.38 0.13 31.87
CA ALA A 185 22.12 -1.10 32.06
C ALA A 185 23.62 -0.84 32.20
N ALA A 186 24.19 0.04 31.37
CA ALA A 186 25.60 0.41 31.42
C ALA A 186 26.02 1.08 32.73
N LEU A 187 25.08 1.80 33.38
CA LEU A 187 25.30 2.42 34.68
C LEU A 187 25.15 1.43 35.85
N PHE A 188 24.06 0.64 35.81
CA PHE A 188 23.70 -0.24 36.93
C PHE A 188 24.48 -1.54 36.96
N LEU A 189 24.83 -2.12 35.80
CA LEU A 189 25.46 -3.43 35.75
C LEU A 189 26.83 -3.47 36.44
N PRO A 190 27.79 -2.54 36.18
CA PRO A 190 29.06 -2.51 36.89
C PRO A 190 28.89 -2.28 38.39
N MET A 191 27.96 -1.39 38.77
CA MET A 191 27.71 -1.10 40.17
C MET A 191 27.11 -2.31 40.90
N ALA A 192 26.18 -3.04 40.29
CA ALA A 192 25.60 -4.25 40.84
C ALA A 192 26.65 -5.38 40.95
N THR A 193 27.54 -5.51 39.97
CA THR A 193 28.60 -6.51 39.98
C THR A 193 29.60 -6.25 41.13
N ILE A 194 30.03 -5.00 41.30
CA ILE A 194 30.91 -4.62 42.40
C ILE A 194 30.22 -4.85 43.75
N ALA A 195 28.97 -4.38 43.90
CA ALA A 195 28.18 -4.59 45.12
C ALA A 195 27.98 -6.09 45.45
N ALA A 196 27.77 -6.93 44.44
CA ALA A 196 27.64 -8.38 44.62
C ALA A 196 28.93 -9.02 45.10
N VAL A 197 30.07 -8.63 44.54
CA VAL A 197 31.38 -9.13 44.97
C VAL A 197 31.69 -8.74 46.43
N PHE A 198 31.44 -7.50 46.82
CA PHE A 198 31.61 -7.05 48.20
C PHE A 198 30.51 -7.54 49.17
N GLY A 199 29.35 -7.92 48.63
CA GLY A 199 28.26 -8.56 49.40
C GLY A 199 28.49 -10.06 49.69
N MET A 200 29.46 -10.68 49.00
CA MET A 200 29.89 -12.03 49.35
C MET A 200 30.60 -11.98 50.71
N ASN A 201 30.27 -12.94 51.60
CA ASN A 201 30.80 -13.00 52.97
C ASN A 201 32.26 -13.47 52.98
N LEU A 202 33.13 -12.79 52.24
CA LEU A 202 34.56 -12.99 52.18
C LEU A 202 35.21 -11.94 53.09
N SER A 203 36.08 -12.38 54.02
CA SER A 203 36.86 -11.46 54.82
C SER A 203 37.82 -10.68 53.92
N HIS A 204 37.65 -9.37 53.86
CA HIS A 204 38.57 -8.47 53.16
C HIS A 204 39.18 -7.49 54.17
N GLU A 205 40.42 -7.15 53.99
CA GLU A 205 41.13 -6.22 54.86
C GLU A 205 40.49 -4.80 54.90
N PHE A 206 39.56 -4.53 54.01
CA PHE A 206 38.78 -3.27 53.97
C PHE A 206 37.81 -3.08 55.17
N GLU A 207 37.53 -4.11 55.95
CA GLU A 207 36.70 -4.02 57.17
C GLU A 207 37.36 -3.16 58.25
N GLN A 208 38.67 -2.97 58.17
CA GLN A 208 39.44 -2.12 59.12
C GLN A 208 39.40 -0.64 58.78
N VAL A 209 38.89 -0.27 57.60
CA VAL A 209 38.77 1.12 57.17
C VAL A 209 37.45 1.73 57.69
N LEU A 210 37.58 2.91 58.35
CA LEU A 210 36.47 3.62 58.96
C LEU A 210 35.33 3.85 57.96
N ALA A 211 34.11 3.41 58.26
CA ALA A 211 32.90 3.78 57.50
C ALA A 211 32.74 5.30 57.48
N PRO A 212 32.36 5.94 56.33
CA PRO A 212 31.74 5.38 55.14
C PRO A 212 32.63 5.23 53.90
N TRP A 213 33.95 5.35 54.04
CA TRP A 213 34.90 5.40 52.92
C TRP A 213 34.86 4.19 51.96
N PRO A 214 34.79 2.94 52.40
CA PRO A 214 34.70 1.79 51.49
C PRO A 214 33.43 1.84 50.63
N PHE A 215 32.30 2.26 51.18
CA PHE A 215 31.03 2.42 50.45
C PHE A 215 31.16 3.48 49.38
N LEU A 216 31.70 4.66 49.71
CA LEU A 216 31.91 5.75 48.76
C LEU A 216 32.86 5.35 47.63
N PHE A 217 33.90 4.59 47.91
CA PHE A 217 34.85 4.08 46.91
C PHE A 217 34.16 3.14 45.92
N VAL A 218 33.37 2.19 46.39
CA VAL A 218 32.59 1.25 45.56
C VAL A 218 31.58 2.00 44.71
N LEU A 219 30.88 2.95 45.29
CA LEU A 219 29.89 3.76 44.57
C LEU A 219 30.53 4.60 43.46
N LEU A 220 31.62 5.31 43.76
CA LEU A 220 32.31 6.17 42.79
C LEU A 220 32.98 5.37 41.69
N SER A 221 33.62 4.22 42.03
CA SER A 221 34.25 3.35 41.03
C SER A 221 33.21 2.72 40.08
N GLY A 222 32.06 2.29 40.60
CA GLY A 222 30.97 1.77 39.80
C GLY A 222 30.39 2.84 38.86
N MET A 223 30.21 4.06 39.36
CA MET A 223 29.72 5.19 38.57
C MET A 223 30.73 5.63 37.48
N ALA A 224 32.03 5.65 37.80
CA ALA A 224 33.11 5.93 36.84
C ALA A 224 33.15 4.87 35.73
N MET A 225 33.03 3.59 36.11
CA MET A 225 33.01 2.47 35.16
C MET A 225 31.75 2.59 34.25
N GLY A 226 30.59 2.88 34.80
CA GLY A 226 29.35 3.08 34.02
C GLY A 226 29.45 4.24 33.04
N LEU A 227 30.06 5.37 33.42
CA LEU A 227 30.35 6.49 32.54
C LEU A 227 31.35 6.13 31.42
N LEU A 228 32.38 5.35 31.71
CA LEU A 228 33.31 4.83 30.73
C LEU A 228 32.58 3.93 29.71
N VAL A 229 31.80 2.98 30.17
CA VAL A 229 31.01 2.10 29.30
C VAL A 229 30.04 2.90 28.42
N LYS A 230 29.39 3.91 29.00
CA LYS A 230 28.49 4.82 28.22
C LYS A 230 29.22 5.55 27.11
N THR A 231 30.44 6.05 27.35
CA THR A 231 31.20 6.83 26.34
C THR A 231 31.75 5.96 25.22
N PHE A 232 32.17 4.72 25.53
CA PHE A 232 32.76 3.81 24.55
C PHE A 232 31.77 2.93 23.80
N LEU A 233 30.66 2.49 24.42
CA LEU A 233 29.73 1.52 23.84
C LEU A 233 28.43 2.12 23.30
N VAL A 234 28.05 3.35 23.70
CA VAL A 234 26.87 3.98 23.18
C VAL A 234 27.23 4.95 22.06
N PRO A 235 27.02 4.58 20.78
CA PRO A 235 27.29 5.48 19.67
C PRO A 235 26.51 6.78 19.85
N GLN A 236 27.18 7.90 19.72
CA GLN A 236 26.50 9.19 19.67
C GLN A 236 25.71 9.24 18.37
N SER A 237 24.37 9.32 18.45
CA SER A 237 23.57 9.55 17.26
C SER A 237 24.08 10.80 16.55
N PRO A 238 24.29 10.76 15.21
CA PRO A 238 24.57 11.97 14.47
C PRO A 238 23.43 12.96 14.75
N ARG A 239 23.74 14.18 15.16
CA ARG A 239 22.75 15.25 15.26
C ARG A 239 22.15 15.42 13.88
N VAL A 240 20.91 14.94 13.68
CA VAL A 240 20.15 15.28 12.49
C VAL A 240 20.04 16.78 12.45
N ARG A 241 20.82 17.38 11.56
CA ARG A 241 20.73 18.80 11.26
C ARG A 241 19.30 19.03 10.79
N LYS A 242 18.53 19.78 11.56
CA LYS A 242 17.22 20.28 11.14
C LYS A 242 17.46 21.29 10.01
N ASP A 243 17.80 20.81 8.83
CA ASP A 243 17.73 21.64 7.64
C ASP A 243 16.26 21.88 7.37
N ARG A 244 15.84 23.09 7.67
CA ARG A 244 14.52 23.61 7.35
C ARG A 244 14.37 23.56 5.83
N TYR A 245 13.66 22.59 5.32
CA TYR A 245 13.02 22.73 4.02
C TYR A 245 11.91 23.78 4.18
N ALA A 246 12.31 25.04 4.09
CA ALA A 246 11.36 26.12 3.90
C ALA A 246 10.83 25.99 2.47
N VAL A 247 9.68 25.35 2.33
CA VAL A 247 8.89 25.45 1.10
C VAL A 247 8.60 26.94 0.91
N ARG A 248 9.26 27.56 -0.07
CA ARG A 248 8.95 28.93 -0.48
C ARG A 248 7.51 28.94 -1.01
N PRO A 249 6.60 29.75 -0.46
CA PRO A 249 5.28 29.90 -1.06
C PRO A 249 5.44 30.46 -2.49
N PRO A 250 4.56 30.06 -3.44
CA PRO A 250 4.58 30.60 -4.78
C PRO A 250 4.39 32.12 -4.72
N ALA A 251 5.21 32.85 -5.48
CA ALA A 251 5.07 34.29 -5.67
C ALA A 251 3.71 34.59 -6.33
N LYS A 252 3.00 35.59 -5.77
CA LYS A 252 1.73 36.11 -6.31
C LYS A 252 1.96 36.81 -7.64
#